data_a06744367e8a637bd501c6d812dec4e7
#
_entry.id   a06744367e8a637bd501c6d812dec4e7
#
_cell.length_a   1.000
_cell.length_b   1.000
_cell.length_c   1.000
_cell.angle_alpha   90.00
_cell.angle_beta   90.00
_cell.angle_gamma   90.00
#
_symmetry.space_group_name_H-M   'P 1'
#
loop_
_entity.id
_entity.type
_entity.pdbx_description
1 polymer ?
#
loop_
_entity_poly.entity_id
_entity_poly.type
_entity_poly.pdbx_seq_one_letter_code
_entity_poly.pdbx_strand_id
1 'polypeptide(L)'
;MLFRSIEDTRFNNDERAILNYSCLQTYLAAANMMTVAAMENIDSCPIGGYDQQAVENLLVSRGLLDKDHFYLTLMIAFGYRKNEAKPKSRQPLESIVEWVK
;
A
#
# COMPACT_ATOMS: atom_id res chain seq x y z
N MET A 1 -20.80 -2.96 9.75
CA MET A 1 -21.10 -3.48 11.09
C MET A 1 -19.89 -4.09 11.79
N LEU A 2 -19.09 -4.85 11.11
CA LEU A 2 -17.83 -5.37 11.68
C LEU A 2 -16.83 -4.23 12.02
N PHE A 3 -16.87 -3.16 11.27
CA PHE A 3 -16.01 -1.97 11.49
C PHE A 3 -16.34 -1.21 12.78
N ARG A 4 -17.61 -1.06 13.15
CA ARG A 4 -17.99 -0.35 14.36
C ARG A 4 -17.47 -1.03 15.63
N SER A 5 -17.52 -2.35 15.71
CA SER A 5 -17.02 -3.08 16.89
C SER A 5 -15.48 -3.01 16.99
N ILE A 6 -14.77 -2.96 15.87
CA ILE A 6 -13.32 -2.75 15.85
C ILE A 6 -12.97 -1.32 16.24
N GLU A 7 -13.70 -0.34 15.75
CA GLU A 7 -13.53 1.07 16.10
C GLU A 7 -13.69 1.31 17.61
N ASP A 8 -14.78 0.77 18.19
CA ASP A 8 -15.11 0.97 19.58
C ASP A 8 -14.17 0.23 20.55
N THR A 9 -13.75 -0.99 20.20
CA THR A 9 -13.00 -1.85 21.11
C THR A 9 -11.49 -1.82 20.92
N ARG A 10 -11.02 -1.70 19.68
CA ARG A 10 -9.60 -1.77 19.36
C ARG A 10 -8.95 -0.40 19.29
N PHE A 11 -9.64 0.58 18.74
CA PHE A 11 -9.07 1.91 18.45
C PHE A 11 -9.64 3.02 19.32
N ASN A 12 -10.58 2.70 20.22
CA ASN A 12 -11.20 3.66 21.14
C ASN A 12 -11.69 4.93 20.42
N ASN A 13 -12.29 4.76 19.23
CA ASN A 13 -12.78 5.83 18.36
C ASN A 13 -11.70 6.85 17.91
N ASP A 14 -10.42 6.48 17.97
CA ASP A 14 -9.34 7.30 17.44
C ASP A 14 -9.34 7.24 15.90
N GLU A 15 -9.78 8.31 15.26
CA GLU A 15 -9.88 8.42 13.79
C GLU A 15 -8.53 8.19 13.09
N ARG A 16 -7.44 8.64 13.70
CA ARG A 16 -6.10 8.45 13.14
C ARG A 16 -5.68 6.98 13.17
N ALA A 17 -5.97 6.29 14.26
CA ALA A 17 -5.69 4.86 14.39
C ALA A 17 -6.53 4.04 13.39
N ILE A 18 -7.80 4.39 13.22
CA ILE A 18 -8.72 3.77 12.26
C ILE A 18 -8.23 3.98 10.83
N LEU A 19 -7.84 5.20 10.47
CA LEU A 19 -7.27 5.50 9.15
C LEU A 19 -6.01 4.69 8.88
N ASN A 20 -5.08 4.65 9.82
CA ASN A 20 -3.85 3.87 9.70
C ASN A 20 -4.14 2.39 9.49
N TYR A 21 -5.08 1.83 10.23
CA TYR A 21 -5.51 0.44 10.06
C TYR A 21 -6.11 0.19 8.68
N SER A 22 -6.94 1.10 8.19
CA SER A 22 -7.53 1.03 6.85
C SER A 22 -6.45 1.05 5.76
N CYS A 23 -5.42 1.88 5.92
CA CYS A 23 -4.27 1.91 5.03
C CYS A 23 -3.54 0.56 5.00
N LEU A 24 -3.33 -0.07 6.17
CA LEU A 24 -2.69 -1.40 6.25
C LEU A 24 -3.50 -2.46 5.50
N GLN A 25 -4.84 -2.43 5.59
CA GLN A 25 -5.71 -3.33 4.83
C GLN A 25 -5.55 -3.14 3.32
N THR A 26 -5.40 -1.90 2.87
CA THR A 26 -5.17 -1.57 1.46
C THR A 26 -3.83 -2.13 0.96
N TYR A 27 -2.78 -2.11 1.80
CA TYR A 27 -1.48 -2.72 1.46
C TYR A 27 -1.57 -4.23 1.20
N LEU A 28 -2.46 -4.95 1.88
CA LEU A 28 -2.68 -6.38 1.60
C LEU A 28 -3.22 -6.59 0.17
N ALA A 29 -4.18 -5.79 -0.25
CA ALA A 29 -4.70 -5.83 -1.62
C ALA A 29 -3.62 -5.44 -2.63
N ALA A 30 -2.85 -4.40 -2.34
CA ALA A 30 -1.74 -3.94 -3.18
C ALA A 30 -0.69 -5.03 -3.38
N ALA A 31 -0.30 -5.74 -2.31
CA ALA A 31 0.65 -6.85 -2.39
C ALA A 31 0.14 -7.97 -3.28
N ASN A 32 -1.14 -8.34 -3.18
CA ASN A 32 -1.77 -9.33 -4.05
C ASN A 32 -1.75 -8.90 -5.52
N MET A 33 -2.07 -7.63 -5.79
CA MET A 33 -2.02 -7.09 -7.16
C MET A 33 -0.61 -7.19 -7.76
N MET A 34 0.41 -6.81 -6.99
CA MET A 34 1.81 -6.89 -7.45
C MET A 34 2.26 -8.33 -7.68
N THR A 35 1.83 -9.28 -6.85
CA THR A 35 2.14 -10.70 -7.01
C THR A 35 1.50 -11.27 -8.27
N VAL A 36 0.22 -10.99 -8.50
CA VAL A 36 -0.48 -11.43 -9.71
C VAL A 36 0.13 -10.81 -10.97
N ALA A 37 0.48 -9.52 -10.93
CA ALA A 37 1.16 -8.86 -12.04
C ALA A 37 2.49 -9.55 -12.38
N ALA A 38 3.27 -9.93 -11.36
CA ALA A 38 4.53 -10.65 -11.56
C ALA A 38 4.31 -12.04 -12.21
N MET A 39 3.23 -12.74 -11.85
CA MET A 39 2.85 -14.01 -12.48
C MET A 39 2.48 -13.84 -13.95
N GLU A 40 1.98 -12.69 -14.33
CA GLU A 40 1.63 -12.33 -15.73
C GLU A 40 2.79 -11.62 -16.45
N ASN A 41 3.99 -11.64 -15.89
CA ASN A 41 5.20 -10.99 -16.44
C ASN A 41 5.05 -9.46 -16.56
N ILE A 42 4.26 -8.85 -15.69
CA ILE A 42 4.12 -7.41 -15.58
C ILE A 42 4.90 -6.94 -14.35
N ASP A 43 5.77 -5.96 -14.57
CA ASP A 43 6.52 -5.34 -13.48
C ASP A 43 5.64 -4.37 -12.69
N SER A 44 5.96 -4.21 -11.42
CA SER A 44 5.29 -3.24 -10.56
C SER A 44 6.28 -2.47 -9.71
N CYS A 45 5.92 -1.23 -9.39
CA CYS A 45 6.71 -0.38 -8.51
C CYS A 45 5.78 0.35 -7.54
N PRO A 46 5.79 0.01 -6.24
CA PRO A 46 5.08 0.78 -5.24
C PRO A 46 5.79 2.11 -5.01
N ILE A 47 5.01 3.19 -4.96
CA ILE A 47 5.50 4.56 -4.84
C ILE A 47 5.01 5.14 -3.52
N GLY A 48 5.92 5.35 -2.57
CA GLY A 48 5.61 5.93 -1.27
C GLY A 48 6.21 7.33 -1.05
N GLY A 49 7.23 7.70 -1.84
CA GLY A 49 7.94 8.97 -1.71
C GLY A 49 7.33 10.08 -2.57
N TYR A 50 6.14 10.55 -2.24
CA TYR A 50 5.47 11.64 -2.93
C TYR A 50 4.89 12.65 -1.94
N ASP A 51 4.65 13.88 -2.40
CA ASP A 51 3.90 14.88 -1.64
C ASP A 51 2.41 14.49 -1.63
N GLN A 52 1.95 13.99 -0.49
CA GLN A 52 0.60 13.51 -0.27
C GLN A 52 -0.45 14.55 -0.67
N GLN A 53 -0.29 15.78 -0.17
CA GLN A 53 -1.27 16.82 -0.38
C GLN A 53 -1.32 17.31 -1.83
N ALA A 54 -0.16 17.44 -2.47
CA ALA A 54 -0.09 17.83 -3.88
C ALA A 54 -0.76 16.81 -4.79
N VAL A 55 -0.51 15.51 -4.57
CA VAL A 55 -1.13 14.45 -5.36
C VAL A 55 -2.63 14.37 -5.12
N GLU A 56 -3.08 14.43 -3.86
CA GLU A 56 -4.51 14.43 -3.55
C GLU A 56 -5.23 15.62 -4.18
N ASN A 57 -4.66 16.81 -4.10
CA ASN A 57 -5.25 18.01 -4.73
C ASN A 57 -5.38 17.85 -6.25
N LEU A 58 -4.37 17.26 -6.89
CA LEU A 58 -4.42 16.95 -8.32
C LEU A 58 -5.55 15.97 -8.64
N LEU A 59 -5.68 14.89 -7.87
CA LEU A 59 -6.73 13.87 -8.07
C LEU A 59 -8.13 14.45 -7.84
N VAL A 60 -8.29 15.29 -6.82
CA VAL A 60 -9.55 16.01 -6.56
C VAL A 60 -9.90 16.94 -7.71
N SER A 61 -8.94 17.73 -8.21
CA SER A 61 -9.17 18.66 -9.33
C SER A 61 -9.57 17.96 -10.62
N ARG A 62 -9.20 16.69 -10.78
CA ARG A 62 -9.57 15.84 -11.91
C ARG A 62 -10.83 14.99 -11.67
N GLY A 63 -11.48 15.15 -10.51
CA GLY A 63 -12.66 14.37 -10.16
C GLY A 63 -12.38 12.88 -9.90
N LEU A 64 -11.14 12.52 -9.58
CA LEU A 64 -10.71 11.14 -9.37
C LEU A 64 -10.66 10.73 -7.89
N LEU A 65 -10.67 11.68 -6.97
CA LEU A 65 -10.62 11.44 -5.53
C LEU A 65 -11.68 12.30 -4.81
N ASP A 66 -12.52 11.64 -4.04
CA ASP A 66 -13.42 12.27 -3.05
C ASP A 66 -12.75 12.23 -1.69
N LYS A 67 -12.17 13.36 -1.25
CA LYS A 67 -11.46 13.48 0.03
C LYS A 67 -12.33 13.28 1.26
N ASP A 68 -13.63 13.44 1.15
CA ASP A 68 -14.55 13.30 2.28
C ASP A 68 -14.75 11.82 2.65
N HIS A 69 -14.51 10.91 1.70
CA HIS A 69 -14.73 9.48 1.88
C HIS A 69 -13.49 8.62 1.68
N PHE A 70 -12.47 9.11 0.96
CA PHE A 70 -11.30 8.34 0.58
C PHE A 70 -9.99 9.06 0.89
N TYR A 71 -8.99 8.27 1.21
CA TYR A 71 -7.61 8.70 1.46
C TYR A 71 -6.67 8.00 0.49
N LEU A 72 -5.72 8.74 -0.08
CA LEU A 72 -4.70 8.15 -0.93
C LEU A 72 -3.67 7.41 -0.07
N THR A 73 -3.72 6.09 -0.07
CA THR A 73 -2.82 5.24 0.73
C THR A 73 -1.46 5.06 0.08
N LEU A 74 -1.44 4.71 -1.20
CA LEU A 74 -0.22 4.48 -1.97
C LEU A 74 -0.51 4.58 -3.46
N MET A 75 0.53 4.70 -4.24
CA MET A 75 0.47 4.56 -5.69
C MET A 75 1.30 3.35 -6.12
N ILE A 76 0.87 2.68 -7.17
CA ILE A 76 1.62 1.57 -7.77
C ILE A 76 1.63 1.77 -9.28
N ALA A 77 2.81 1.79 -9.87
CA ALA A 77 2.96 1.74 -11.32
C ALA A 77 3.07 0.29 -11.79
N PHE A 78 2.33 -0.06 -12.83
CA PHE A 78 2.40 -1.35 -13.50
C PHE A 78 2.81 -1.16 -14.95
N GLY A 79 3.64 -2.06 -15.48
CA GLY A 79 4.06 -2.00 -16.87
C GLY A 79 5.19 -2.97 -17.19
N TYR A 80 5.66 -2.90 -18.42
CA TYR A 80 6.79 -3.69 -18.88
C TYR A 80 8.08 -2.89 -18.72
N ARG A 81 9.14 -3.53 -18.20
CA ARG A 81 10.44 -2.88 -18.06
C ARG A 81 11.05 -2.55 -19.41
N LYS A 82 11.66 -1.40 -19.51
CA LYS A 82 12.45 -0.99 -20.68
C LYS A 82 13.87 -1.56 -20.64
N ASN A 83 14.45 -1.61 -19.45
CA ASN A 83 15.81 -2.07 -19.20
C ASN A 83 15.80 -3.19 -18.17
N GLU A 84 16.82 -4.04 -18.20
CA GLU A 84 16.98 -5.08 -17.18
C GLU A 84 17.10 -4.47 -15.78
N ALA A 85 16.45 -5.12 -14.81
CA ALA A 85 16.54 -4.71 -13.43
C ALA A 85 17.93 -4.99 -12.86
N LYS A 86 18.41 -4.08 -12.01
CA LYS A 86 19.65 -4.34 -11.25
C LYS A 86 19.45 -5.55 -10.34
N PRO A 87 20.52 -6.35 -10.10
CA PRO A 87 20.45 -7.44 -9.13
C PRO A 87 19.93 -6.96 -7.78
N LYS A 88 19.05 -7.73 -7.19
CA LYS A 88 18.50 -7.41 -5.86
C LYS A 88 19.54 -7.64 -4.78
N SER A 89 19.68 -6.68 -3.89
CA SER A 89 20.47 -6.81 -2.66
C SER A 89 19.54 -7.12 -1.50
N ARG A 90 19.87 -8.15 -0.74
CA ARG A 90 19.15 -8.57 0.49
C ARG A 90 20.16 -8.99 1.53
N GLN A 91 19.78 -8.86 2.80
CA GLN A 91 20.54 -9.47 3.88
C GLN A 91 20.48 -11.00 3.78
N PRO A 92 21.53 -11.71 4.23
CA PRO A 92 21.50 -13.17 4.29
C PRO A 92 20.30 -13.65 5.12
N LEU A 93 19.65 -14.73 4.67
CA LEU A 93 18.44 -15.25 5.32
C LEU A 93 18.69 -15.60 6.80
N GLU A 94 19.87 -16.15 7.08
CA GLU A 94 20.27 -16.57 8.42
C GLU A 94 20.39 -15.39 9.41
N SER A 95 20.57 -14.17 8.91
CA SER A 95 20.65 -12.96 9.75
C SER A 95 19.29 -12.36 10.11
N ILE A 96 18.22 -12.77 9.44
CA ILE A 96 16.89 -12.17 9.58
C ILE A 96 15.79 -13.18 9.92
N VAL A 97 16.10 -14.48 9.92
CA VAL A 97 15.12 -15.55 10.20
C VAL A 97 15.64 -16.43 11.33
N GLU A 98 14.81 -16.64 12.32
CA GLU A 98 15.03 -17.60 13.40
C GLU A 98 13.98 -18.72 13.28
N TRP A 99 14.46 -19.97 13.24
CA TRP A 99 13.59 -21.14 13.17
C TRP A 99 13.33 -21.68 14.58
N VAL A 100 12.12 -21.50 15.07
CA VAL A 100 11.68 -22.05 16.35
C VAL A 100 11.20 -23.48 16.13
N LYS A 101 11.84 -24.42 16.82
CA LYS A 101 11.51 -25.86 16.78
C LYS A 101 10.72 -26.29 18.01
#